data_ae24d4fd93489d4b3829a2c9ab05ea0c
#
_entry.id   ae24d4fd93489d4b3829a2c9ab05ea0c
#
_cell.length_a   1.000
_cell.length_b   1.000
_cell.length_c   1.000
_cell.angle_alpha   90.00
_cell.angle_beta   90.00
_cell.angle_gamma   90.00
#
_symmetry.space_group_name_H-M   'P 1'
#
loop_
_entity.id
_entity.type
_entity.pdbx_description
1 polymer ?
#
loop_
_entity_poly.entity_id
_entity_poly.type
_entity_poly.pdbx_seq_one_letter_code
_entity_poly.pdbx_strand_id
1 'polypeptide(L)'
;MAFSKAQTQAIMHKDGPMMVLAGPGSGKTTVITHRVQYLTKEYGIDPGDILVITFTRAAAEEMRERYEALTGGGSRVTFGTFHSIFFRILKLAYRYTADNIVREEQQMQFVRELAQAGGLEPEDENEFAASILSEISSVKGERIALEHYYSKNCPDAVFRQLYAGYEEKMSRAGLIDFDDMMVLCLELFTERKDILSAWQRRYRYILIDEFQDINRLQYEIVRMLAKPEDNLFIVGDDDQSIYRFRGAEPEIMLGFERDYPGAGRILLDVNYRSTEEIVAPALRLIGENQKRFSKAIHTTGRHGKNVITKLWQDPGEENLAIVREIQLYLQSGVRPGDIAVLYRTNAGPRFLMEKLMEYNLPFRTRDTVPNLYEHWISRNILTYIRIAMGSRAREDILQVINRPKRYISRDAMPDETVSFEKMKVFYAEKDWIAERIESLEGDLRAIARMSPLAAVNYIRQGMGYDEYLIEYAAFRRMRPEELLETADELKESAAGFKTFDEWFTHIDAYKEELLRQAAQRRTETDAITLATMHSAKGLEFPIVYILDANE
;
A
#
# COMPACT_ATOMS: atom_id res chain seq x y z
N MET A 1 -24.86 2.04 26.56
CA MET A 1 -25.85 1.85 25.47
C MET A 1 -26.37 0.43 25.53
N ALA A 2 -27.65 0.21 25.26
CA ALA A 2 -28.20 -1.14 25.15
C ALA A 2 -27.79 -1.73 23.80
N PHE A 3 -27.38 -3.00 23.78
CA PHE A 3 -27.08 -3.73 22.54
C PHE A 3 -28.36 -3.96 21.72
N SER A 4 -28.21 -3.98 20.39
CA SER A 4 -29.28 -4.43 19.51
C SER A 4 -29.56 -5.92 19.75
N LYS A 5 -30.71 -6.41 19.27
CA LYS A 5 -31.03 -7.85 19.34
C LYS A 5 -29.98 -8.70 18.64
N ALA A 6 -29.50 -8.27 17.46
CA ALA A 6 -28.46 -8.97 16.69
C ALA A 6 -27.12 -8.98 17.42
N GLN A 7 -26.70 -7.82 17.98
CA GLN A 7 -25.49 -7.75 18.80
C GLN A 7 -25.58 -8.67 20.02
N THR A 8 -26.70 -8.66 20.73
CA THR A 8 -26.94 -9.52 21.90
C THR A 8 -26.83 -11.01 21.52
N GLN A 9 -27.45 -11.43 20.43
CA GLN A 9 -27.37 -12.81 19.94
C GLN A 9 -25.92 -13.21 19.59
N ALA A 10 -25.16 -12.33 18.93
CA ALA A 10 -23.77 -12.58 18.59
C ALA A 10 -22.88 -12.68 19.83
N ILE A 11 -23.08 -11.83 20.82
CA ILE A 11 -22.34 -11.82 22.10
C ILE A 11 -22.62 -13.11 22.89
N MET A 12 -23.88 -13.56 22.95
CA MET A 12 -24.33 -14.70 23.74
C MET A 12 -24.09 -16.05 23.07
N HIS A 13 -23.70 -16.10 21.78
CA HIS A 13 -23.40 -17.37 21.11
C HIS A 13 -22.29 -18.11 21.87
N LYS A 14 -22.44 -19.42 22.14
CA LYS A 14 -21.45 -20.20 22.91
C LYS A 14 -20.58 -21.05 22.00
N ASP A 15 -21.08 -22.15 21.55
CA ASP A 15 -20.31 -23.19 20.89
C ASP A 15 -20.65 -23.30 19.40
N GLY A 16 -19.71 -23.80 18.62
CA GLY A 16 -19.83 -24.04 17.19
C GLY A 16 -19.49 -22.83 16.30
N PRO A 17 -19.49 -23.05 14.98
CA PRO A 17 -19.12 -22.01 14.04
C PRO A 17 -20.21 -20.94 13.90
N MET A 18 -19.80 -19.67 13.88
CA MET A 18 -20.70 -18.52 13.74
C MET A 18 -20.09 -17.49 12.80
N MET A 19 -20.87 -17.04 11.84
CA MET A 19 -20.53 -15.92 10.97
C MET A 19 -21.36 -14.69 11.33
N VAL A 20 -20.68 -13.59 11.64
CA VAL A 20 -21.29 -12.28 11.87
C VAL A 20 -21.01 -11.40 10.67
N LEU A 21 -22.02 -11.20 9.83
CA LEU A 21 -22.01 -10.21 8.78
C LEU A 21 -22.21 -8.84 9.41
N ALA A 22 -21.25 -7.97 9.29
CA ALA A 22 -21.26 -6.71 10.00
C ALA A 22 -21.13 -5.54 9.04
N GLY A 23 -22.22 -4.83 8.81
CA GLY A 23 -22.19 -3.60 8.02
C GLY A 23 -21.19 -2.56 8.56
N PRO A 24 -20.83 -1.55 7.77
CA PRO A 24 -19.92 -0.50 8.22
C PRO A 24 -20.51 0.21 9.44
N GLY A 25 -19.67 0.53 10.44
CA GLY A 25 -20.11 1.23 11.65
C GLY A 25 -21.08 0.48 12.54
N SER A 26 -21.23 -0.85 12.40
CA SER A 26 -22.18 -1.68 13.17
C SER A 26 -21.69 -2.12 14.56
N GLY A 27 -20.46 -1.76 14.93
CA GLY A 27 -19.87 -2.10 16.22
C GLY A 27 -19.23 -3.48 16.28
N LYS A 28 -18.59 -3.95 15.20
CA LYS A 28 -17.83 -5.21 15.11
C LYS A 28 -16.94 -5.46 16.33
N THR A 29 -16.02 -4.55 16.60
CA THR A 29 -15.07 -4.62 17.72
C THR A 29 -15.77 -4.71 19.07
N THR A 30 -16.88 -3.98 19.24
CA THR A 30 -17.70 -4.02 20.46
C THR A 30 -18.31 -5.41 20.66
N VAL A 31 -18.85 -6.01 19.62
CA VAL A 31 -19.40 -7.38 19.70
C VAL A 31 -18.32 -8.39 20.07
N ILE A 32 -17.15 -8.34 19.45
CA ILE A 32 -16.04 -9.27 19.75
C ILE A 32 -15.60 -9.14 21.22
N THR A 33 -15.33 -7.93 21.69
CA THR A 33 -14.84 -7.70 23.07
C THR A 33 -15.86 -8.10 24.13
N HIS A 34 -17.14 -7.80 23.93
CA HIS A 34 -18.19 -8.22 24.87
C HIS A 34 -18.50 -9.72 24.78
N ARG A 35 -18.34 -10.35 23.60
CA ARG A 35 -18.43 -11.80 23.47
C ARG A 35 -17.33 -12.48 24.30
N VAL A 36 -16.08 -12.03 24.20
CA VAL A 36 -14.98 -12.57 25.01
C VAL A 36 -15.28 -12.41 26.50
N GLN A 37 -15.80 -11.26 26.91
CA GLN A 37 -16.24 -11.04 28.28
C GLN A 37 -17.38 -12.00 28.68
N TYR A 38 -18.35 -12.22 27.82
CA TYR A 38 -19.48 -13.11 28.07
C TYR A 38 -19.04 -14.58 28.19
N LEU A 39 -18.15 -15.04 27.29
CA LEU A 39 -17.56 -16.38 27.36
C LEU A 39 -16.86 -16.61 28.70
N THR A 40 -16.10 -15.64 29.18
CA THR A 40 -15.33 -15.78 30.42
C THR A 40 -16.19 -15.65 31.67
N LYS A 41 -17.10 -14.68 31.72
CA LYS A 41 -17.88 -14.38 32.94
C LYS A 41 -19.10 -15.27 33.08
N GLU A 42 -19.88 -15.44 32.00
CA GLU A 42 -21.17 -16.15 32.08
C GLU A 42 -21.02 -17.65 31.79
N TYR A 43 -20.15 -18.02 30.87
CA TYR A 43 -19.91 -19.43 30.55
C TYR A 43 -18.72 -20.06 31.26
N GLY A 44 -17.95 -19.27 32.01
CA GLY A 44 -16.81 -19.76 32.81
C GLY A 44 -15.67 -20.31 31.97
N ILE A 45 -15.54 -19.90 30.69
CA ILE A 45 -14.44 -20.33 29.83
C ILE A 45 -13.14 -19.71 30.32
N ASP A 46 -12.09 -20.53 30.43
CA ASP A 46 -10.76 -20.02 30.80
C ASP A 46 -10.29 -18.98 29.76
N PRO A 47 -9.91 -17.77 30.20
CA PRO A 47 -9.37 -16.76 29.27
C PRO A 47 -8.20 -17.23 28.41
N GLY A 48 -7.40 -18.22 28.92
CA GLY A 48 -6.28 -18.81 28.17
C GLY A 48 -6.70 -19.68 26.98
N ASP A 49 -7.96 -20.13 26.94
CA ASP A 49 -8.53 -20.93 25.86
C ASP A 49 -9.04 -20.09 24.68
N ILE A 50 -8.99 -18.76 24.82
CA ILE A 50 -9.58 -17.83 23.85
C ILE A 50 -8.47 -17.16 23.05
N LEU A 51 -8.58 -17.24 21.72
CA LEU A 51 -7.74 -16.57 20.75
C LEU A 51 -8.56 -15.58 19.93
N VAL A 52 -8.14 -14.31 19.92
CA VAL A 52 -8.73 -13.24 19.08
C VAL A 52 -7.69 -12.81 18.05
N ILE A 53 -8.01 -12.96 16.79
CA ILE A 53 -7.13 -12.60 15.66
C ILE A 53 -7.73 -11.41 14.93
N THR A 54 -6.90 -10.44 14.60
CA THR A 54 -7.25 -9.30 13.75
C THR A 54 -6.15 -9.03 12.73
N PHE A 55 -6.40 -8.12 11.78
CA PHE A 55 -5.49 -7.88 10.67
C PHE A 55 -4.28 -7.01 11.04
N THR A 56 -4.45 -6.04 11.96
CA THR A 56 -3.38 -5.10 12.34
C THR A 56 -3.00 -5.21 13.80
N ARG A 57 -1.74 -4.92 14.11
CA ARG A 57 -1.24 -4.87 15.49
C ARG A 57 -1.98 -3.84 16.33
N ALA A 58 -2.27 -2.67 15.76
CA ALA A 58 -3.00 -1.61 16.45
C ALA A 58 -4.42 -2.07 16.85
N ALA A 59 -5.16 -2.75 15.95
CA ALA A 59 -6.48 -3.29 16.26
C ALA A 59 -6.42 -4.38 17.35
N ALA A 60 -5.40 -5.24 17.33
CA ALA A 60 -5.22 -6.25 18.37
C ALA A 60 -4.95 -5.61 19.74
N GLU A 61 -4.18 -4.54 19.78
CA GLU A 61 -3.84 -3.80 20.98
C GLU A 61 -5.06 -3.05 21.52
N GLU A 62 -5.80 -2.35 20.67
CA GLU A 62 -7.05 -1.68 21.00
C GLU A 62 -8.12 -2.65 21.56
N MET A 63 -8.29 -3.82 20.92
CA MET A 63 -9.22 -4.84 21.42
C MET A 63 -8.83 -5.36 22.80
N ARG A 64 -7.52 -5.58 23.03
CA ARG A 64 -7.01 -5.98 24.32
C ARG A 64 -7.30 -4.93 25.40
N GLU A 65 -6.97 -3.67 25.12
CA GLU A 65 -7.21 -2.55 26.06
C GLU A 65 -8.68 -2.39 26.39
N ARG A 66 -9.56 -2.46 25.37
CA ARG A 66 -11.02 -2.41 25.58
C ARG A 66 -11.51 -3.58 26.44
N TYR A 67 -10.99 -4.78 26.20
CA TYR A 67 -11.36 -5.95 27.01
C TYR A 67 -10.86 -5.83 28.46
N GLU A 68 -9.62 -5.37 28.66
CA GLU A 68 -9.06 -5.14 30.00
C GLU A 68 -9.83 -4.06 30.77
N ALA A 69 -10.24 -2.99 30.10
CA ALA A 69 -11.11 -1.97 30.68
C ALA A 69 -12.49 -2.52 31.11
N LEU A 70 -13.06 -3.46 30.34
CA LEU A 70 -14.33 -4.12 30.67
C LEU A 70 -14.22 -5.12 31.83
N THR A 71 -13.03 -5.68 32.08
CA THR A 71 -12.83 -6.76 33.06
C THR A 71 -12.12 -6.31 34.32
N GLY A 72 -11.56 -5.11 34.35
CA GLY A 72 -10.88 -4.54 35.51
C GLY A 72 -9.40 -4.91 35.62
N GLY A 73 -8.75 -5.32 34.51
CA GLY A 73 -7.29 -5.55 34.45
C GLY A 73 -6.89 -6.92 33.93
N GLY A 74 -5.60 -7.11 33.74
CA GLY A 74 -4.83 -8.17 33.12
C GLY A 74 -5.53 -9.48 32.73
N SER A 75 -5.45 -9.83 31.46
CA SER A 75 -6.12 -11.01 30.90
C SER A 75 -5.14 -12.01 30.32
N ARG A 76 -5.48 -13.31 30.41
CA ARG A 76 -4.80 -14.40 29.72
C ARG A 76 -5.34 -14.65 28.31
N VAL A 77 -6.37 -13.92 27.86
CA VAL A 77 -6.88 -13.99 26.48
C VAL A 77 -5.75 -13.59 25.52
N THR A 78 -5.60 -14.36 24.48
CA THR A 78 -4.59 -14.04 23.44
C THR A 78 -5.21 -13.16 22.39
N PHE A 79 -4.73 -11.92 22.27
CA PHE A 79 -5.02 -11.01 21.16
C PHE A 79 -3.79 -10.89 20.27
N GLY A 80 -3.96 -10.95 18.95
CA GLY A 80 -2.84 -10.84 18.03
C GLY A 80 -3.24 -10.77 16.57
N THR A 81 -2.24 -10.60 15.70
CA THR A 81 -2.39 -10.74 14.24
C THR A 81 -2.07 -12.17 13.81
N PHE A 82 -2.49 -12.58 12.61
CA PHE A 82 -2.13 -13.88 12.05
C PHE A 82 -0.63 -14.16 12.14
N HIS A 83 0.20 -13.25 11.65
CA HIS A 83 1.66 -13.40 11.68
C HIS A 83 2.21 -13.51 13.12
N SER A 84 1.68 -12.73 14.08
CA SER A 84 2.15 -12.81 15.46
C SER A 84 1.83 -14.15 16.12
N ILE A 85 0.69 -14.75 15.78
CA ILE A 85 0.29 -16.08 16.29
C ILE A 85 1.09 -17.18 15.60
N PHE A 86 1.23 -17.13 14.27
CA PHE A 86 2.02 -18.11 13.52
C PHE A 86 3.49 -18.08 13.94
N PHE A 87 4.07 -16.89 14.08
CA PHE A 87 5.43 -16.76 14.59
C PHE A 87 5.59 -17.33 16.01
N ARG A 88 4.59 -17.12 16.90
CA ARG A 88 4.60 -17.74 18.23
C ARG A 88 4.63 -19.27 18.16
N ILE A 89 3.88 -19.87 17.24
CA ILE A 89 3.87 -21.31 17.00
C ILE A 89 5.24 -21.78 16.52
N LEU A 90 5.80 -21.12 15.51
CA LEU A 90 7.10 -21.44 14.93
C LEU A 90 8.25 -21.26 15.94
N LYS A 91 8.20 -20.17 16.74
CA LYS A 91 9.18 -19.92 17.81
C LYS A 91 9.29 -21.08 18.80
N LEU A 92 8.17 -21.69 19.15
CA LEU A 92 8.17 -22.83 20.08
C LEU A 92 8.61 -24.13 19.40
N ALA A 93 8.32 -24.32 18.11
CA ALA A 93 8.67 -25.51 17.36
C ALA A 93 10.13 -25.52 16.88
N TYR A 94 10.59 -24.39 16.31
CA TYR A 94 11.88 -24.26 15.63
C TYR A 94 12.88 -23.36 16.35
N ARG A 95 12.50 -22.78 17.51
CA ARG A 95 13.33 -21.85 18.30
C ARG A 95 13.70 -20.55 17.56
N TYR A 96 12.89 -20.12 16.59
CA TYR A 96 13.10 -18.83 15.94
C TYR A 96 13.04 -17.67 16.93
N THR A 97 13.83 -16.63 16.66
CA THR A 97 13.84 -15.36 17.38
C THR A 97 13.42 -14.24 16.44
N ALA A 98 13.24 -13.02 16.97
CA ALA A 98 12.93 -11.86 16.12
C ALA A 98 14.03 -11.57 15.09
N ASP A 99 15.28 -11.98 15.36
CA ASP A 99 16.41 -11.77 14.45
C ASP A 99 16.34 -12.65 13.19
N ASN A 100 15.52 -13.70 13.21
CA ASN A 100 15.28 -14.52 12.04
C ASN A 100 14.26 -13.90 11.07
N ILE A 101 13.58 -12.81 11.46
CA ILE A 101 12.66 -12.11 10.58
C ILE A 101 13.46 -11.15 9.70
N VAL A 102 13.44 -11.38 8.39
CA VAL A 102 14.13 -10.52 7.43
C VAL A 102 13.52 -9.11 7.42
N ARG A 103 14.36 -8.09 7.29
CA ARG A 103 13.91 -6.70 7.12
C ARG A 103 13.68 -6.40 5.64
N GLU A 104 12.77 -5.50 5.36
CA GLU A 104 12.44 -5.10 3.99
C GLU A 104 13.67 -4.61 3.21
N GLU A 105 14.53 -3.79 3.85
CA GLU A 105 15.76 -3.31 3.21
C GLU A 105 16.70 -4.47 2.81
N GLN A 106 16.75 -5.52 3.63
CA GLN A 106 17.57 -6.70 3.36
C GLN A 106 16.98 -7.56 2.25
N GLN A 107 15.65 -7.70 2.19
CA GLN A 107 14.98 -8.36 1.07
C GLN A 107 15.27 -7.63 -0.25
N MET A 108 15.10 -6.31 -0.26
CA MET A 108 15.42 -5.45 -1.40
C MET A 108 16.88 -5.59 -1.83
N GLN A 109 17.80 -5.63 -0.87
CA GLN A 109 19.22 -5.84 -1.14
C GLN A 109 19.48 -7.20 -1.80
N PHE A 110 18.89 -8.28 -1.29
CA PHE A 110 19.05 -9.62 -1.87
C PHE A 110 18.61 -9.67 -3.33
N VAL A 111 17.48 -9.07 -3.66
CA VAL A 111 16.99 -9.04 -5.04
C VAL A 111 17.90 -8.19 -5.94
N ARG A 112 18.38 -7.02 -5.47
CA ARG A 112 19.32 -6.18 -6.23
C ARG A 112 20.63 -6.91 -6.53
N GLU A 113 21.22 -7.56 -5.53
CA GLU A 113 22.45 -8.36 -5.71
C GLU A 113 22.26 -9.49 -6.72
N LEU A 114 21.12 -10.18 -6.69
CA LEU A 114 20.78 -11.25 -7.64
C LEU A 114 20.55 -10.70 -9.04
N ALA A 115 19.88 -9.55 -9.18
CA ALA A 115 19.68 -8.88 -10.47
C ALA A 115 21.02 -8.47 -11.09
N GLN A 116 21.91 -7.86 -10.30
CA GLN A 116 23.25 -7.46 -10.75
C GLN A 116 24.09 -8.68 -11.17
N ALA A 117 24.08 -9.76 -10.36
CA ALA A 117 24.79 -11.00 -10.69
C ALA A 117 24.26 -11.64 -11.98
N GLY A 118 22.97 -11.49 -12.27
CA GLY A 118 22.32 -11.92 -13.50
C GLY A 118 22.52 -10.98 -14.70
N GLY A 119 23.29 -9.89 -14.55
CA GLY A 119 23.52 -8.91 -15.61
C GLY A 119 22.30 -8.06 -15.95
N LEU A 120 21.35 -7.92 -15.03
CA LEU A 120 20.18 -7.06 -15.20
C LEU A 120 20.53 -5.63 -14.77
N GLU A 121 20.25 -4.67 -15.63
CA GLU A 121 20.41 -3.24 -15.35
C GLU A 121 19.04 -2.55 -15.46
N PRO A 122 18.17 -2.63 -14.43
CA PRO A 122 16.90 -1.91 -14.42
C PRO A 122 17.15 -0.41 -14.28
N GLU A 123 16.27 0.43 -14.85
CA GLU A 123 16.36 1.90 -14.72
C GLU A 123 16.15 2.37 -13.27
N ASP A 124 15.27 1.70 -12.52
CA ASP A 124 15.14 1.86 -11.08
C ASP A 124 15.31 0.49 -10.39
N GLU A 125 16.43 0.33 -9.70
CA GLU A 125 16.76 -0.90 -8.97
C GLU A 125 15.79 -1.15 -7.80
N ASN A 126 15.29 -0.10 -7.16
CA ASN A 126 14.40 -0.24 -6.01
C ASN A 126 12.99 -0.64 -6.44
N GLU A 127 12.45 0.01 -7.48
CA GLU A 127 11.16 -0.33 -8.05
C GLU A 127 11.16 -1.76 -8.60
N PHE A 128 12.21 -2.14 -9.32
CA PHE A 128 12.38 -3.50 -9.80
C PHE A 128 12.42 -4.52 -8.67
N ALA A 129 13.23 -4.26 -7.63
CA ALA A 129 13.35 -5.16 -6.50
C ALA A 129 12.02 -5.30 -5.74
N ALA A 130 11.29 -4.20 -5.54
CA ALA A 130 9.97 -4.21 -4.90
C ALA A 130 8.96 -5.02 -5.73
N SER A 131 8.97 -4.87 -7.06
CA SER A 131 8.09 -5.60 -7.97
C SER A 131 8.37 -7.11 -7.93
N ILE A 132 9.64 -7.51 -7.94
CA ILE A 132 10.04 -8.92 -7.83
C ILE A 132 9.66 -9.51 -6.47
N LEU A 133 9.86 -8.78 -5.37
CA LEU A 133 9.43 -9.22 -4.03
C LEU A 133 7.92 -9.41 -3.95
N SER A 134 7.14 -8.52 -4.57
CA SER A 134 5.69 -8.66 -4.66
C SER A 134 5.28 -9.92 -5.41
N GLU A 135 5.96 -10.27 -6.50
CA GLU A 135 5.72 -11.52 -7.24
C GLU A 135 6.12 -12.75 -6.42
N ILE A 136 7.26 -12.71 -5.72
CA ILE A 136 7.69 -13.79 -4.80
C ILE A 136 6.63 -14.03 -3.72
N SER A 137 6.12 -12.96 -3.11
CA SER A 137 5.04 -13.04 -2.11
C SER A 137 3.77 -13.67 -2.69
N SER A 138 3.38 -13.30 -3.92
CA SER A 138 2.22 -13.90 -4.59
C SER A 138 2.42 -15.40 -4.83
N VAL A 139 3.59 -15.82 -5.31
CA VAL A 139 3.91 -17.24 -5.53
C VAL A 139 3.83 -18.05 -4.24
N LYS A 140 4.42 -17.53 -3.14
CA LYS A 140 4.37 -18.17 -1.82
C LYS A 140 2.97 -18.20 -1.25
N GLY A 141 2.29 -17.05 -1.23
CA GLY A 141 0.97 -16.87 -0.62
C GLY A 141 -0.13 -17.70 -1.29
N GLU A 142 -0.08 -17.84 -2.61
CA GLU A 142 -1.03 -18.63 -3.40
C GLU A 142 -0.56 -20.07 -3.63
N ARG A 143 0.66 -20.42 -3.20
CA ARG A 143 1.29 -21.74 -3.41
C ARG A 143 1.32 -22.14 -4.88
N ILE A 144 1.61 -21.18 -5.76
CA ILE A 144 1.72 -21.44 -7.19
C ILE A 144 3.01 -22.22 -7.45
N ALA A 145 2.90 -23.34 -8.18
CA ALA A 145 4.10 -24.02 -8.65
C ALA A 145 4.89 -23.10 -9.59
N LEU A 146 6.17 -22.91 -9.30
CA LEU A 146 7.00 -21.90 -9.97
C LEU A 146 7.07 -22.06 -11.50
N GLU A 147 6.91 -23.30 -11.99
CA GLU A 147 6.79 -23.60 -13.42
C GLU A 147 5.52 -23.05 -14.07
N HIS A 148 4.48 -22.77 -13.28
CA HIS A 148 3.19 -22.23 -13.74
C HIS A 148 3.03 -20.73 -13.48
N TYR A 149 4.05 -20.10 -12.92
CA TYR A 149 4.03 -18.65 -12.71
C TYR A 149 4.70 -17.90 -13.87
N TYR A 150 4.03 -16.88 -14.37
CA TYR A 150 4.49 -15.99 -15.44
C TYR A 150 4.72 -14.59 -14.90
N SER A 151 5.98 -14.18 -14.87
CA SER A 151 6.36 -12.86 -14.34
C SER A 151 5.85 -11.72 -15.23
N LYS A 152 5.45 -10.63 -14.57
CA LYS A 152 5.04 -9.39 -15.24
C LYS A 152 6.19 -8.39 -15.38
N ASN A 153 7.29 -8.59 -14.64
CA ASN A 153 8.37 -7.62 -14.50
C ASN A 153 9.67 -8.04 -15.19
N CYS A 154 9.81 -9.31 -15.55
CA CYS A 154 10.99 -9.82 -16.27
C CYS A 154 10.66 -11.12 -17.01
N PRO A 155 11.57 -11.63 -17.88
CA PRO A 155 11.38 -12.94 -18.50
C PRO A 155 11.26 -14.06 -17.46
N ASP A 156 10.37 -15.03 -17.71
CA ASP A 156 10.02 -16.09 -16.74
C ASP A 156 11.25 -16.88 -16.23
N ALA A 157 12.20 -17.16 -17.12
CA ALA A 157 13.45 -17.85 -16.75
C ALA A 157 14.30 -17.02 -15.77
N VAL A 158 14.32 -15.70 -15.94
CA VAL A 158 15.01 -14.76 -15.04
C VAL A 158 14.31 -14.70 -13.71
N PHE A 159 12.98 -14.59 -13.70
CA PHE A 159 12.22 -14.62 -12.46
C PHE A 159 12.46 -15.89 -11.64
N ARG A 160 12.45 -17.06 -12.29
CA ARG A 160 12.74 -18.33 -11.62
C ARG A 160 14.15 -18.37 -11.01
N GLN A 161 15.14 -17.78 -11.67
CA GLN A 161 16.49 -17.65 -11.11
C GLN A 161 16.53 -16.70 -9.91
N LEU A 162 15.85 -15.55 -10.00
CA LEU A 162 15.75 -14.58 -8.91
C LEU A 162 15.02 -15.21 -7.70
N TYR A 163 13.91 -15.91 -7.92
CA TYR A 163 13.18 -16.62 -6.89
C TYR A 163 14.06 -17.67 -6.18
N ALA A 164 14.68 -18.56 -6.95
CA ALA A 164 15.54 -19.61 -6.38
C ALA A 164 16.74 -19.02 -5.62
N GLY A 165 17.36 -17.98 -6.16
CA GLY A 165 18.47 -17.28 -5.50
C GLY A 165 18.05 -16.56 -4.23
N TYR A 166 16.84 -15.97 -4.19
CA TYR A 166 16.28 -15.35 -3.00
C TYR A 166 16.06 -16.39 -1.90
N GLU A 167 15.41 -17.51 -2.20
CA GLU A 167 15.20 -18.61 -1.25
C GLU A 167 16.53 -19.17 -0.71
N GLU A 168 17.52 -19.31 -1.57
CA GLU A 168 18.85 -19.77 -1.15
C GLU A 168 19.53 -18.78 -0.20
N LYS A 169 19.46 -17.46 -0.48
CA LYS A 169 20.01 -16.43 0.40
C LYS A 169 19.29 -16.40 1.75
N MET A 170 17.96 -16.49 1.75
CA MET A 170 17.14 -16.56 2.95
C MET A 170 17.52 -17.77 3.80
N SER A 171 17.58 -18.95 3.20
CA SER A 171 17.93 -20.20 3.87
C SER A 171 19.37 -20.16 4.45
N ARG A 172 20.36 -19.70 3.68
CA ARG A 172 21.76 -19.58 4.15
C ARG A 172 21.91 -18.61 5.31
N ALA A 173 21.11 -17.53 5.33
CA ALA A 173 21.12 -16.56 6.42
C ALA A 173 20.28 -17.00 7.63
N GLY A 174 19.52 -18.10 7.55
CA GLY A 174 18.59 -18.54 8.58
C GLY A 174 17.44 -17.56 8.80
N LEU A 175 17.02 -16.86 7.71
CA LEU A 175 15.98 -15.86 7.75
C LEU A 175 14.65 -16.40 7.20
N ILE A 176 13.57 -15.83 7.67
CA ILE A 176 12.20 -16.08 7.18
C ILE A 176 11.50 -14.74 6.91
N ASP A 177 10.68 -14.69 5.88
CA ASP A 177 9.77 -13.58 5.63
C ASP A 177 8.36 -13.84 6.20
N PHE A 178 7.45 -12.91 6.00
CA PHE A 178 6.08 -13.05 6.49
C PHE A 178 5.30 -14.15 5.77
N ASP A 179 5.60 -14.42 4.51
CA ASP A 179 4.96 -15.48 3.74
C ASP A 179 5.47 -16.85 4.20
N ASP A 180 6.77 -16.98 4.48
CA ASP A 180 7.37 -18.18 5.06
C ASP A 180 6.73 -18.56 6.39
N MET A 181 6.34 -17.57 7.22
CA MET A 181 5.67 -17.87 8.49
C MET A 181 4.37 -18.63 8.29
N MET A 182 3.61 -18.32 7.24
CA MET A 182 2.36 -19.01 6.92
C MET A 182 2.64 -20.40 6.35
N VAL A 183 3.54 -20.49 5.38
CA VAL A 183 3.89 -21.78 4.73
C VAL A 183 4.43 -22.77 5.77
N LEU A 184 5.45 -22.36 6.55
CA LEU A 184 6.06 -23.20 7.57
C LEU A 184 5.08 -23.62 8.69
N CYS A 185 4.14 -22.73 9.05
CA CYS A 185 3.12 -23.07 10.05
C CYS A 185 2.15 -24.14 9.53
N LEU A 186 1.73 -24.04 8.26
CA LEU A 186 0.89 -25.04 7.62
C LEU A 186 1.60 -26.39 7.50
N GLU A 187 2.86 -26.39 7.06
CA GLU A 187 3.70 -27.59 6.97
C GLU A 187 3.88 -28.25 8.35
N LEU A 188 4.23 -27.44 9.36
CA LEU A 188 4.35 -27.92 10.74
C LEU A 188 3.09 -28.62 11.21
N PHE A 189 1.93 -28.05 11.01
CA PHE A 189 0.65 -28.62 11.42
C PHE A 189 0.25 -29.83 10.58
N THR A 190 0.73 -29.90 9.35
CA THR A 190 0.50 -31.05 8.47
C THR A 190 1.33 -32.26 8.91
N GLU A 191 2.59 -32.05 9.26
CA GLU A 191 3.55 -33.11 9.62
C GLU A 191 3.51 -33.49 11.11
N ARG A 192 3.34 -32.50 12.01
CA ARG A 192 3.43 -32.68 13.45
C ARG A 192 2.06 -32.56 14.13
N LYS A 193 1.27 -33.64 14.03
CA LYS A 193 -0.08 -33.67 14.63
C LYS A 193 -0.08 -33.53 16.16
N ASP A 194 1.00 -33.92 16.82
CA ASP A 194 1.20 -33.74 18.25
C ASP A 194 1.27 -32.24 18.62
N ILE A 195 2.00 -31.43 17.84
CA ILE A 195 2.08 -29.97 18.01
C ILE A 195 0.72 -29.33 17.71
N LEU A 196 0.10 -29.68 16.60
CA LEU A 196 -1.25 -29.21 16.26
C LEU A 196 -2.24 -29.48 17.39
N SER A 197 -2.27 -30.72 17.93
CA SER A 197 -3.17 -31.10 19.02
C SER A 197 -2.90 -30.32 20.31
N ALA A 198 -1.66 -29.94 20.58
CA ALA A 198 -1.34 -29.11 21.72
C ALA A 198 -1.93 -27.68 21.58
N TRP A 199 -1.85 -27.10 20.37
CA TRP A 199 -2.43 -25.79 20.10
C TRP A 199 -3.96 -25.81 20.03
N GLN A 200 -4.59 -26.88 19.52
CA GLN A 200 -6.03 -27.09 19.54
C GLN A 200 -6.57 -27.13 20.98
N ARG A 201 -5.87 -27.84 21.90
CA ARG A 201 -6.25 -27.84 23.33
C ARG A 201 -6.07 -26.49 24.00
N ARG A 202 -5.09 -25.68 23.53
CA ARG A 202 -4.84 -24.33 24.05
C ARG A 202 -5.89 -23.33 23.60
N TYR A 203 -6.29 -23.35 22.34
CA TYR A 203 -7.21 -22.37 21.75
C TYR A 203 -8.51 -23.04 21.35
N ARG A 204 -9.39 -23.22 22.32
CA ARG A 204 -10.70 -23.86 22.11
C ARG A 204 -11.73 -22.93 21.51
N TYR A 205 -11.54 -21.61 21.62
CA TYR A 205 -12.39 -20.56 21.04
C TYR A 205 -11.54 -19.61 20.22
N ILE A 206 -11.85 -19.53 18.92
CA ILE A 206 -11.10 -18.68 17.97
C ILE A 206 -12.07 -17.64 17.42
N LEU A 207 -11.75 -16.37 17.62
CA LEU A 207 -12.50 -15.22 17.11
C LEU A 207 -11.62 -14.49 16.09
N ILE A 208 -12.19 -14.17 14.90
CA ILE A 208 -11.46 -13.49 13.85
C ILE A 208 -12.23 -12.25 13.42
N ASP A 209 -11.58 -11.09 13.51
CA ASP A 209 -12.08 -9.82 12.97
C ASP A 209 -11.57 -9.60 11.55
N GLU A 210 -12.30 -8.78 10.78
CA GLU A 210 -12.02 -8.45 9.38
C GLU A 210 -11.79 -9.71 8.51
N PHE A 211 -12.64 -10.72 8.71
CA PHE A 211 -12.48 -12.05 8.09
C PHE A 211 -12.49 -12.02 6.55
N GLN A 212 -13.07 -11.00 5.91
CA GLN A 212 -13.05 -10.81 4.46
C GLN A 212 -11.65 -10.54 3.88
N ASP A 213 -10.67 -10.20 4.73
CA ASP A 213 -9.32 -9.85 4.28
C ASP A 213 -8.31 -11.01 4.41
N ILE A 214 -8.75 -12.21 4.83
CA ILE A 214 -7.86 -13.37 4.97
C ILE A 214 -7.50 -13.98 3.61
N ASN A 215 -6.32 -14.58 3.56
CA ASN A 215 -5.88 -15.40 2.44
C ASN A 215 -6.12 -16.90 2.70
N ARG A 216 -5.88 -17.71 1.68
CA ARG A 216 -6.12 -19.16 1.73
C ARG A 216 -5.28 -19.87 2.77
N LEU A 217 -3.99 -19.53 2.88
CA LEU A 217 -3.10 -20.14 3.87
C LEU A 217 -3.55 -19.86 5.31
N GLN A 218 -3.90 -18.61 5.60
CA GLN A 218 -4.42 -18.21 6.90
C GLN A 218 -5.69 -19.00 7.25
N TYR A 219 -6.59 -19.14 6.29
CA TYR A 219 -7.82 -19.91 6.48
C TYR A 219 -7.56 -21.39 6.73
N GLU A 220 -6.69 -22.03 5.95
CA GLU A 220 -6.34 -23.44 6.14
C GLU A 220 -5.76 -23.71 7.53
N ILE A 221 -4.83 -22.85 7.98
CA ILE A 221 -4.23 -22.97 9.31
C ILE A 221 -5.30 -22.82 10.41
N VAL A 222 -6.18 -21.81 10.28
CA VAL A 222 -7.27 -21.59 11.25
C VAL A 222 -8.23 -22.76 11.29
N ARG A 223 -8.60 -23.33 10.15
CA ARG A 223 -9.45 -24.52 10.10
C ARG A 223 -8.82 -25.71 10.82
N MET A 224 -7.51 -25.90 10.69
CA MET A 224 -6.81 -26.94 11.44
C MET A 224 -6.83 -26.66 12.93
N LEU A 225 -6.60 -25.42 13.36
CA LEU A 225 -6.59 -25.02 14.77
C LEU A 225 -7.96 -25.16 15.44
N ALA A 226 -9.04 -24.83 14.73
CA ALA A 226 -10.40 -24.83 15.28
C ALA A 226 -10.93 -26.24 15.61
N LYS A 227 -10.35 -27.28 15.00
CA LYS A 227 -10.74 -28.67 15.26
C LYS A 227 -10.30 -29.14 16.66
N PRO A 228 -11.06 -30.11 17.24
CA PRO A 228 -12.27 -30.73 16.72
C PRO A 228 -13.57 -29.98 17.01
N GLU A 229 -13.56 -28.97 17.93
CA GLU A 229 -14.77 -28.30 18.42
C GLU A 229 -15.40 -27.35 17.42
N ASP A 230 -14.63 -26.83 16.46
CA ASP A 230 -15.06 -25.82 15.48
C ASP A 230 -15.69 -24.57 16.11
N ASN A 231 -15.26 -24.18 17.30
CA ASN A 231 -15.71 -22.92 17.94
C ASN A 231 -15.06 -21.72 17.25
N LEU A 232 -15.39 -21.53 16.00
CA LEU A 232 -14.86 -20.49 15.13
C LEU A 232 -15.91 -19.39 14.93
N PHE A 233 -15.62 -18.21 15.48
CA PHE A 233 -16.47 -17.03 15.39
C PHE A 233 -15.82 -16.01 14.47
N ILE A 234 -16.39 -15.81 13.30
CA ILE A 234 -15.86 -14.86 12.32
C ILE A 234 -16.74 -13.61 12.25
N VAL A 235 -16.11 -12.46 12.17
CA VAL A 235 -16.75 -11.17 11.97
C VAL A 235 -16.13 -10.50 10.75
N GLY A 236 -16.96 -9.99 9.87
CA GLY A 236 -16.45 -9.33 8.67
C GLY A 236 -17.55 -8.66 7.86
N ASP A 237 -17.11 -7.91 6.87
CA ASP A 237 -17.94 -7.24 5.88
C ASP A 237 -17.36 -7.47 4.48
N ASP A 238 -17.96 -8.36 3.72
CA ASP A 238 -17.52 -8.68 2.35
C ASP A 238 -17.49 -7.45 1.42
N ASP A 239 -18.32 -6.44 1.71
CA ASP A 239 -18.31 -5.15 0.99
C ASP A 239 -17.07 -4.29 1.30
N GLN A 240 -16.34 -4.59 2.37
CA GLN A 240 -15.11 -3.91 2.76
C GLN A 240 -13.83 -4.67 2.39
N SER A 241 -13.92 -5.71 1.57
CA SER A 241 -12.74 -6.44 1.07
C SER A 241 -12.02 -5.64 0.00
N ILE A 242 -10.99 -4.90 0.38
CA ILE A 242 -10.18 -4.04 -0.50
C ILE A 242 -8.71 -4.46 -0.58
N TYR A 243 -8.31 -5.58 0.04
CA TYR A 243 -6.93 -6.07 0.06
C TYR A 243 -6.67 -7.26 -0.87
N ARG A 244 -7.45 -7.41 -1.95
CA ARG A 244 -7.24 -8.50 -2.93
C ARG A 244 -5.84 -8.48 -3.53
N PHE A 245 -5.25 -7.32 -3.73
CA PHE A 245 -3.86 -7.15 -4.20
C PHE A 245 -2.80 -7.64 -3.21
N ARG A 246 -3.20 -7.92 -1.94
CA ARG A 246 -2.38 -8.57 -0.91
C ARG A 246 -2.77 -10.03 -0.67
N GLY A 247 -3.47 -10.65 -1.60
CA GLY A 247 -3.90 -12.04 -1.51
C GLY A 247 -5.17 -12.29 -0.69
N ALA A 248 -5.95 -11.24 -0.31
CA ALA A 248 -7.24 -11.45 0.34
C ALA A 248 -8.23 -12.12 -0.63
N GLU A 249 -8.93 -13.15 -0.14
CA GLU A 249 -9.92 -13.91 -0.89
C GLU A 249 -11.30 -13.80 -0.24
N PRO A 250 -12.12 -12.79 -0.59
CA PRO A 250 -13.46 -12.63 -0.03
C PRO A 250 -14.36 -13.84 -0.28
N GLU A 251 -14.06 -14.63 -1.30
CA GLU A 251 -14.74 -15.90 -1.61
C GLU A 251 -14.68 -16.92 -0.46
N ILE A 252 -13.67 -16.81 0.41
CA ILE A 252 -13.56 -17.64 1.63
C ILE A 252 -14.72 -17.32 2.57
N MET A 253 -15.00 -16.04 2.81
CA MET A 253 -16.11 -15.60 3.64
C MET A 253 -17.46 -15.99 3.02
N LEU A 254 -17.60 -15.78 1.71
CA LEU A 254 -18.82 -16.17 0.98
C LEU A 254 -19.07 -17.69 1.00
N GLY A 255 -18.00 -18.48 1.10
CA GLY A 255 -18.06 -19.96 1.17
C GLY A 255 -18.14 -20.54 2.58
N PHE A 256 -18.14 -19.73 3.64
CA PHE A 256 -18.03 -20.19 5.03
C PHE A 256 -19.13 -21.20 5.43
N GLU A 257 -20.39 -20.96 5.08
CA GLU A 257 -21.51 -21.87 5.39
C GLU A 257 -21.40 -23.21 4.63
N ARG A 258 -20.73 -23.23 3.47
CA ARG A 258 -20.44 -24.47 2.75
C ARG A 258 -19.38 -25.30 3.48
N ASP A 259 -18.35 -24.63 4.03
CA ASP A 259 -17.26 -25.28 4.75
C ASP A 259 -17.67 -25.70 6.17
N TYR A 260 -18.67 -25.01 6.75
CA TYR A 260 -19.29 -25.27 8.05
C TYR A 260 -20.82 -25.32 7.94
N PRO A 261 -21.41 -26.48 7.48
CA PRO A 261 -22.85 -26.55 7.20
C PRO A 261 -23.76 -26.29 8.40
N GLY A 262 -23.22 -26.33 9.63
CA GLY A 262 -23.95 -26.01 10.87
C GLY A 262 -23.72 -24.60 11.38
N ALA A 263 -23.05 -23.74 10.63
CA ALA A 263 -22.73 -22.39 11.09
C ALA A 263 -23.97 -21.52 11.29
N GLY A 264 -24.02 -20.83 12.42
CA GLY A 264 -24.99 -19.74 12.61
C GLY A 264 -24.58 -18.52 11.77
N ARG A 265 -25.57 -17.72 11.35
CA ARG A 265 -25.33 -16.44 10.68
C ARG A 265 -26.16 -15.33 11.34
N ILE A 266 -25.50 -14.22 11.65
CA ILE A 266 -26.11 -13.02 12.22
C ILE A 266 -25.71 -11.83 11.36
N LEU A 267 -26.67 -10.94 11.04
CA LEU A 267 -26.41 -9.68 10.38
C LEU A 267 -26.48 -8.56 11.43
N LEU A 268 -25.40 -7.79 11.57
CA LEU A 268 -25.38 -6.51 12.27
C LEU A 268 -25.78 -5.41 11.28
N ASP A 269 -27.05 -5.11 11.24
CA ASP A 269 -27.71 -4.30 10.23
C ASP A 269 -27.77 -2.80 10.52
N VAL A 270 -27.36 -2.36 11.74
CA VAL A 270 -27.44 -0.96 12.13
C VAL A 270 -26.09 -0.28 12.06
N ASN A 271 -26.00 0.76 11.23
CA ASN A 271 -24.85 1.67 11.20
C ASN A 271 -25.03 2.77 12.27
N TYR A 272 -24.13 2.76 13.28
CA TYR A 272 -24.11 3.75 14.36
C TYR A 272 -23.20 4.94 14.09
N ARG A 273 -22.38 4.89 13.02
CA ARG A 273 -21.34 5.84 12.70
C ARG A 273 -21.84 6.99 11.84
N SER A 274 -22.42 6.67 10.70
CA SER A 274 -22.72 7.61 9.63
C SER A 274 -24.20 7.97 9.56
N THR A 275 -24.49 9.13 8.96
CA THR A 275 -25.85 9.60 8.73
C THR A 275 -26.48 8.93 7.51
N GLU A 276 -27.80 9.07 7.34
CA GLU A 276 -28.55 8.50 6.22
C GLU A 276 -28.01 8.99 4.86
N GLU A 277 -27.64 10.28 4.78
CA GLU A 277 -27.15 10.93 3.57
C GLU A 277 -25.80 10.36 3.09
N ILE A 278 -25.03 9.73 3.99
CA ILE A 278 -23.78 9.04 3.67
C ILE A 278 -24.04 7.57 3.34
N VAL A 279 -24.86 6.90 4.15
CA VAL A 279 -25.09 5.45 4.02
C VAL A 279 -25.89 5.12 2.75
N ALA A 280 -26.91 5.91 2.41
CA ALA A 280 -27.78 5.62 1.26
C ALA A 280 -27.03 5.62 -0.10
N PRO A 281 -26.19 6.62 -0.44
CA PRO A 281 -25.42 6.58 -1.68
C PRO A 281 -24.33 5.49 -1.66
N ALA A 282 -23.71 5.21 -0.50
CA ALA A 282 -22.74 4.14 -0.38
C ALA A 282 -23.36 2.75 -0.64
N LEU A 283 -24.56 2.50 -0.13
CA LEU A 283 -25.31 1.26 -0.40
C LEU A 283 -25.73 1.12 -1.87
N ARG A 284 -26.06 2.23 -2.52
CA ARG A 284 -26.34 2.21 -3.98
C ARG A 284 -25.11 1.83 -4.79
N LEU A 285 -23.97 2.44 -4.47
CA LEU A 285 -22.71 2.16 -5.15
C LEU A 285 -22.29 0.70 -4.97
N ILE A 286 -22.26 0.20 -3.73
CA ILE A 286 -21.84 -1.18 -3.47
C ILE A 286 -22.85 -2.22 -3.99
N GLY A 287 -24.10 -1.81 -4.20
CA GLY A 287 -25.16 -2.63 -4.77
C GLY A 287 -24.88 -3.10 -6.21
N GLU A 288 -24.00 -2.43 -6.95
CA GLU A 288 -23.55 -2.83 -8.29
C GLU A 288 -22.69 -4.11 -8.26
N ASN A 289 -22.07 -4.42 -7.13
CA ASN A 289 -21.33 -5.65 -6.95
C ASN A 289 -22.28 -6.85 -6.83
N GLN A 290 -22.11 -7.85 -7.71
CA GLN A 290 -22.98 -9.04 -7.77
C GLN A 290 -22.54 -10.13 -6.79
N LYS A 291 -21.23 -10.27 -6.53
CA LYS A 291 -20.67 -11.30 -5.64
C LYS A 291 -20.55 -10.77 -4.21
N ARG A 292 -21.67 -10.72 -3.50
CA ARG A 292 -21.75 -10.24 -2.11
C ARG A 292 -22.92 -10.85 -1.37
N PHE A 293 -22.89 -10.79 -0.04
CA PHE A 293 -24.11 -11.06 0.76
C PHE A 293 -25.14 -9.93 0.59
N SER A 294 -26.40 -10.29 0.47
CA SER A 294 -27.47 -9.30 0.53
C SER A 294 -27.63 -8.80 1.96
N LYS A 295 -27.43 -7.49 2.15
CA LYS A 295 -27.48 -6.84 3.46
C LYS A 295 -28.40 -5.63 3.41
N ALA A 296 -29.41 -5.58 4.28
CA ALA A 296 -30.25 -4.40 4.49
C ALA A 296 -29.65 -3.61 5.67
N ILE A 297 -28.84 -2.61 5.37
CA ILE A 297 -28.21 -1.76 6.41
C ILE A 297 -29.08 -0.54 6.66
N HIS A 298 -29.31 -0.24 7.94
CA HIS A 298 -30.08 0.89 8.41
C HIS A 298 -29.19 1.82 9.25
N THR A 299 -29.59 3.08 9.36
CA THR A 299 -28.94 4.04 10.27
C THR A 299 -29.72 4.18 11.55
N THR A 300 -29.17 4.91 12.51
CA THR A 300 -29.90 5.26 13.77
C THR A 300 -30.94 6.36 13.57
N GLY A 301 -31.24 6.76 12.33
CA GLY A 301 -32.13 7.87 12.00
C GLY A 301 -31.50 9.26 12.18
N ARG A 302 -30.18 9.33 12.36
CA ARG A 302 -29.47 10.62 12.37
C ARG A 302 -29.36 11.16 10.95
N HIS A 303 -29.68 12.44 10.78
CA HIS A 303 -29.54 13.17 9.52
C HIS A 303 -28.37 14.13 9.58
N GLY A 304 -27.74 14.38 8.43
CA GLY A 304 -26.61 15.26 8.29
C GLY A 304 -26.63 16.04 6.96
N LYS A 305 -25.49 16.54 6.55
CA LYS A 305 -25.36 17.19 5.24
C LYS A 305 -25.34 16.15 4.13
N ASN A 306 -25.87 16.51 2.97
CA ASN A 306 -25.77 15.68 1.77
C ASN A 306 -24.31 15.50 1.34
N VAL A 307 -24.00 14.37 0.73
CA VAL A 307 -22.75 14.18 0.00
C VAL A 307 -22.74 15.17 -1.19
N ILE A 308 -21.67 15.92 -1.31
CA ILE A 308 -21.50 16.94 -2.34
C ILE A 308 -20.50 16.40 -3.36
N THR A 309 -20.89 16.37 -4.63
CA THR A 309 -20.00 16.06 -5.76
C THR A 309 -19.77 17.34 -6.54
N LYS A 310 -18.52 17.65 -6.84
CA LYS A 310 -18.11 18.79 -7.64
C LYS A 310 -17.25 18.31 -8.81
N LEU A 311 -17.39 18.94 -9.96
CA LEU A 311 -16.56 18.68 -11.14
C LEU A 311 -15.65 19.90 -11.34
N TRP A 312 -14.38 19.64 -11.58
CA TRP A 312 -13.36 20.65 -11.82
C TRP A 312 -12.76 20.45 -13.21
N GLN A 313 -12.17 21.52 -13.78
CA GLN A 313 -11.54 21.44 -15.10
C GLN A 313 -10.12 20.87 -15.03
N ASP A 314 -9.44 21.11 -13.92
CA ASP A 314 -8.10 20.61 -13.67
C ASP A 314 -7.85 20.33 -12.17
N PRO A 315 -6.83 19.52 -11.83
CA PRO A 315 -6.48 19.21 -10.45
C PRO A 315 -6.08 20.44 -9.60
N GLY A 316 -5.56 21.49 -10.22
CA GLY A 316 -5.17 22.72 -9.52
C GLY A 316 -6.38 23.46 -8.96
N GLU A 317 -7.48 23.56 -9.75
CA GLU A 317 -8.74 24.14 -9.29
C GLU A 317 -9.37 23.31 -8.17
N GLU A 318 -9.37 21.98 -8.30
CA GLU A 318 -9.87 21.07 -7.25
C GLU A 318 -9.13 21.30 -5.94
N ASN A 319 -7.79 21.19 -5.95
CA ASN A 319 -6.98 21.31 -4.76
C ASN A 319 -7.11 22.68 -4.09
N LEU A 320 -7.14 23.77 -4.88
CA LEU A 320 -7.33 25.12 -4.36
C LEU A 320 -8.72 25.29 -3.72
N ALA A 321 -9.77 24.71 -4.30
CA ALA A 321 -11.11 24.75 -3.76
C ALA A 321 -11.20 24.01 -2.42
N ILE A 322 -10.59 22.84 -2.33
CA ILE A 322 -10.55 22.03 -1.10
C ILE A 322 -9.80 22.81 0.01
N VAL A 323 -8.64 23.39 -0.30
CA VAL A 323 -7.87 24.19 0.67
C VAL A 323 -8.71 25.36 1.20
N ARG A 324 -9.43 26.07 0.34
CA ARG A 324 -10.31 27.18 0.75
C ARG A 324 -11.48 26.69 1.63
N GLU A 325 -12.10 25.57 1.31
CA GLU A 325 -13.15 24.99 2.16
C GLU A 325 -12.61 24.56 3.52
N ILE A 326 -11.42 23.92 3.54
CA ILE A 326 -10.75 23.56 4.79
C ILE A 326 -10.50 24.82 5.66
N GLN A 327 -10.01 25.91 5.08
CA GLN A 327 -9.80 27.17 5.81
C GLN A 327 -11.11 27.67 6.44
N LEU A 328 -12.23 27.58 5.71
CA LEU A 328 -13.54 27.98 6.25
C LEU A 328 -13.98 27.08 7.42
N TYR A 329 -13.74 25.77 7.36
CA TYR A 329 -14.01 24.87 8.47
C TYR A 329 -13.14 25.19 9.69
N LEU A 330 -11.85 25.42 9.50
CA LEU A 330 -10.93 25.80 10.60
C LEU A 330 -11.34 27.14 11.23
N GLN A 331 -11.73 28.13 10.43
CA GLN A 331 -12.26 29.42 10.93
C GLN A 331 -13.56 29.25 11.73
N SER A 332 -14.36 28.24 11.40
CA SER A 332 -15.59 27.92 12.15
C SER A 332 -15.34 27.10 13.44
N GLY A 333 -14.07 26.81 13.77
CA GLY A 333 -13.69 26.09 14.99
C GLY A 333 -13.57 24.58 14.85
N VAL A 334 -13.64 24.04 13.63
CA VAL A 334 -13.35 22.61 13.37
C VAL A 334 -11.84 22.39 13.58
N ARG A 335 -11.49 21.29 14.26
CA ARG A 335 -10.07 20.95 14.45
C ARG A 335 -9.47 20.36 13.18
N PRO A 336 -8.18 20.63 12.87
CA PRO A 336 -7.49 19.99 11.74
C PRO A 336 -7.61 18.46 11.73
N GLY A 337 -7.48 17.83 12.90
CA GLY A 337 -7.59 16.38 13.05
C GLY A 337 -8.96 15.77 12.76
N ASP A 338 -10.01 16.57 12.68
CA ASP A 338 -11.36 16.16 12.31
C ASP A 338 -11.57 16.07 10.78
N ILE A 339 -10.56 16.47 9.99
CA ILE A 339 -10.61 16.53 8.53
C ILE A 339 -9.68 15.47 7.92
N ALA A 340 -10.22 14.70 6.99
CA ALA A 340 -9.44 13.78 6.17
C ALA A 340 -9.63 14.06 4.67
N VAL A 341 -8.56 13.87 3.91
CA VAL A 341 -8.58 13.85 2.46
C VAL A 341 -8.10 12.50 1.98
N LEU A 342 -8.95 11.81 1.23
CA LEU A 342 -8.73 10.46 0.73
C LEU A 342 -8.46 10.48 -0.76
N TYR A 343 -7.54 9.63 -1.20
CA TYR A 343 -7.13 9.49 -2.59
C TYR A 343 -6.88 8.03 -2.96
N ARG A 344 -6.81 7.74 -4.26
CA ARG A 344 -6.66 6.36 -4.75
C ARG A 344 -5.22 5.87 -4.71
N THR A 345 -4.26 6.71 -5.11
CA THR A 345 -2.84 6.35 -5.27
C THR A 345 -1.95 7.19 -4.35
N ASN A 346 -0.77 6.69 -4.00
CA ASN A 346 0.18 7.43 -3.16
C ASN A 346 0.69 8.73 -3.80
N ALA A 347 0.58 8.86 -5.11
CA ALA A 347 0.93 10.07 -5.85
C ALA A 347 -0.16 11.16 -5.77
N GLY A 348 -1.45 10.76 -5.61
CA GLY A 348 -2.60 11.65 -5.66
C GLY A 348 -2.54 12.93 -4.81
N PRO A 349 -1.99 12.92 -3.57
CA PRO A 349 -2.04 14.10 -2.72
C PRO A 349 -0.96 15.16 -3.03
N ARG A 350 -0.06 14.96 -3.99
CA ARG A 350 1.10 15.85 -4.22
C ARG A 350 0.74 17.31 -4.37
N PHE A 351 -0.16 17.63 -5.31
CA PHE A 351 -0.60 19.00 -5.55
C PHE A 351 -1.33 19.60 -4.35
N LEU A 352 -2.14 18.77 -3.66
CA LEU A 352 -2.80 19.21 -2.43
C LEU A 352 -1.78 19.53 -1.33
N MET A 353 -0.74 18.70 -1.17
CA MET A 353 0.32 18.94 -0.19
C MET A 353 1.03 20.27 -0.45
N GLU A 354 1.37 20.56 -1.71
CA GLU A 354 1.97 21.83 -2.11
C GLU A 354 1.06 23.02 -1.75
N LYS A 355 -0.24 22.89 -1.99
CA LYS A 355 -1.21 23.93 -1.63
C LYS A 355 -1.38 24.06 -0.11
N LEU A 356 -1.43 22.96 0.64
CA LEU A 356 -1.48 23.01 2.10
C LEU A 356 -0.22 23.69 2.68
N MET A 357 0.97 23.44 2.10
CA MET A 357 2.21 24.14 2.47
C MET A 357 2.13 25.63 2.14
N GLU A 358 1.71 26.00 0.94
CA GLU A 358 1.55 27.39 0.50
C GLU A 358 0.63 28.19 1.46
N TYR A 359 -0.44 27.56 1.93
CA TYR A 359 -1.41 28.19 2.84
C TYR A 359 -1.10 27.95 4.34
N ASN A 360 0.06 27.38 4.68
CA ASN A 360 0.50 27.06 6.05
C ASN A 360 -0.54 26.25 6.85
N LEU A 361 -1.19 25.30 6.23
CA LEU A 361 -2.16 24.42 6.89
C LEU A 361 -1.46 23.16 7.40
N PRO A 362 -1.65 22.76 8.68
CA PRO A 362 -1.01 21.58 9.24
C PRO A 362 -1.63 20.33 8.66
N PHE A 363 -0.81 19.44 8.09
CA PHE A 363 -1.25 18.15 7.59
C PHE A 363 -0.26 17.03 7.96
N ARG A 364 -0.73 15.80 7.88
CA ARG A 364 0.07 14.59 8.02
C ARG A 364 -0.33 13.55 6.98
N THR A 365 0.64 12.81 6.47
CA THR A 365 0.41 11.70 5.56
C THR A 365 0.45 10.37 6.31
N ARG A 366 -0.49 9.47 6.07
CA ARG A 366 -0.45 8.10 6.61
C ARG A 366 0.43 7.20 5.75
N ASP A 367 0.40 7.42 4.46
CA ASP A 367 1.16 6.65 3.48
C ASP A 367 2.50 7.34 3.16
N THR A 368 3.43 6.57 2.62
CA THR A 368 4.65 7.13 2.05
C THR A 368 4.30 7.72 0.69
N VAL A 369 4.34 9.05 0.60
CA VAL A 369 4.18 9.74 -0.68
C VAL A 369 5.50 9.64 -1.43
N PRO A 370 5.54 9.03 -2.63
CA PRO A 370 6.75 8.95 -3.42
C PRO A 370 7.18 10.36 -3.86
N ASN A 371 8.47 10.64 -3.79
CA ASN A 371 8.96 11.90 -4.29
C ASN A 371 9.00 11.89 -5.82
N LEU A 372 8.11 12.66 -6.47
CA LEU A 372 8.06 12.82 -7.91
C LEU A 372 9.43 13.13 -8.52
N TYR A 373 10.16 14.02 -7.88
CA TYR A 373 11.45 14.52 -8.39
C TYR A 373 12.59 13.51 -8.23
N GLU A 374 12.41 12.45 -7.43
CA GLU A 374 13.35 11.33 -7.30
C GLU A 374 12.99 10.16 -8.23
N HIS A 375 11.81 10.17 -8.86
CA HIS A 375 11.47 9.17 -9.86
C HIS A 375 12.44 9.24 -11.06
N TRP A 376 12.85 8.09 -11.60
CA TRP A 376 13.89 8.04 -12.63
C TRP A 376 13.56 8.88 -13.89
N ILE A 377 12.29 8.96 -14.30
CA ILE A 377 11.81 9.81 -15.40
C ILE A 377 12.08 11.28 -15.10
N SER A 378 11.65 11.74 -13.92
CA SER A 378 11.85 13.11 -13.48
C SER A 378 13.34 13.44 -13.35
N ARG A 379 14.12 12.53 -12.76
CA ARG A 379 15.57 12.68 -12.65
C ARG A 379 16.25 12.84 -14.01
N ASN A 380 15.83 12.07 -15.03
CA ASN A 380 16.35 12.21 -16.37
C ASN A 380 16.03 13.58 -16.97
N ILE A 381 14.78 14.02 -16.88
CA ILE A 381 14.34 15.33 -17.42
C ILE A 381 15.06 16.48 -16.69
N LEU A 382 15.11 16.45 -15.35
CA LEU A 382 15.83 17.43 -14.54
C LEU A 382 17.33 17.43 -14.84
N THR A 383 17.93 16.27 -15.13
CA THR A 383 19.33 16.16 -15.51
C THR A 383 19.59 16.80 -16.88
N TYR A 384 18.70 16.63 -17.86
CA TYR A 384 18.80 17.38 -19.12
C TYR A 384 18.82 18.89 -18.88
N ILE A 385 17.97 19.39 -17.98
CA ILE A 385 17.92 20.81 -17.62
C ILE A 385 19.23 21.23 -16.93
N ARG A 386 19.77 20.45 -15.98
CA ARG A 386 21.07 20.75 -15.34
C ARG A 386 22.21 20.81 -16.35
N ILE A 387 22.24 19.91 -17.32
CA ILE A 387 23.23 19.92 -18.39
C ILE A 387 23.05 21.17 -19.27
N ALA A 388 21.82 21.56 -19.59
CA ALA A 388 21.53 22.77 -20.34
C ALA A 388 21.95 24.05 -19.58
N MET A 389 21.82 24.06 -18.24
CA MET A 389 22.30 25.12 -17.36
C MET A 389 23.82 25.15 -17.17
N GLY A 390 24.55 24.18 -17.74
CA GLY A 390 26.02 24.16 -17.77
C GLY A 390 26.70 23.02 -17.04
N SER A 391 25.97 22.08 -16.44
CA SER A 391 26.60 20.88 -15.88
C SER A 391 27.35 20.10 -16.98
N ARG A 392 28.55 19.63 -16.64
CA ARG A 392 29.36 18.76 -17.48
C ARG A 392 29.88 17.56 -16.69
N ALA A 393 29.28 17.29 -15.54
CA ALA A 393 29.60 16.13 -14.74
C ALA A 393 29.35 14.85 -15.55
N ARG A 394 30.31 13.94 -15.51
CA ARG A 394 30.23 12.66 -16.25
C ARG A 394 28.99 11.86 -15.86
N GLU A 395 28.62 11.86 -14.59
CA GLU A 395 27.43 11.17 -14.09
C GLU A 395 26.14 11.70 -14.71
N ASP A 396 25.97 13.05 -14.77
CA ASP A 396 24.81 13.68 -15.40
C ASP A 396 24.70 13.30 -16.88
N ILE A 397 25.82 13.37 -17.61
CA ILE A 397 25.82 13.04 -19.04
C ILE A 397 25.51 11.56 -19.25
N LEU A 398 26.14 10.64 -18.50
CA LEU A 398 25.88 9.20 -18.61
C LEU A 398 24.43 8.84 -18.30
N GLN A 399 23.79 9.57 -17.40
CA GLN A 399 22.40 9.34 -17.04
C GLN A 399 21.45 9.51 -18.23
N VAL A 400 21.69 10.47 -19.12
CA VAL A 400 20.75 10.85 -20.18
C VAL A 400 21.24 10.65 -21.60
N ILE A 401 22.53 10.41 -21.82
CA ILE A 401 23.15 10.43 -23.16
C ILE A 401 22.49 9.48 -24.16
N ASN A 402 21.99 8.33 -23.69
CA ASN A 402 21.29 7.32 -24.50
C ASN A 402 19.78 7.19 -24.13
N ARG A 403 19.17 8.22 -23.60
CA ARG A 403 17.75 8.28 -23.26
C ARG A 403 17.08 9.54 -23.84
N PRO A 404 16.67 9.54 -25.11
CA PRO A 404 16.56 8.45 -26.12
C PRO A 404 17.90 7.91 -26.63
N LYS A 405 17.84 6.74 -27.30
CA LYS A 405 18.99 6.01 -27.81
C LYS A 405 19.80 6.81 -28.83
N ARG A 406 21.07 7.11 -28.51
CA ARG A 406 22.04 7.78 -29.39
C ARG A 406 23.24 6.92 -29.74
N TYR A 407 23.37 5.72 -29.12
CA TYR A 407 24.46 4.76 -29.33
C TYR A 407 25.84 5.30 -28.98
N ILE A 408 25.92 6.15 -27.97
CA ILE A 408 27.15 6.75 -27.49
C ILE A 408 27.75 5.85 -26.40
N SER A 409 29.01 5.36 -26.62
CA SER A 409 29.71 4.54 -25.63
C SER A 409 30.18 5.36 -24.43
N ARG A 410 30.23 4.74 -23.26
CA ARG A 410 30.85 5.31 -22.04
C ARG A 410 32.35 5.63 -22.25
N ASP A 411 33.02 4.92 -23.16
CA ASP A 411 34.45 5.12 -23.50
C ASP A 411 34.72 6.49 -24.15
N ALA A 412 33.71 7.09 -24.78
CA ALA A 412 33.82 8.44 -25.33
C ALA A 412 33.90 9.55 -24.25
N MET A 413 33.71 9.17 -22.98
CA MET A 413 33.65 10.07 -21.81
C MET A 413 34.58 9.55 -20.70
N PRO A 414 35.91 9.53 -20.90
CA PRO A 414 36.84 9.01 -19.89
C PRO A 414 37.05 9.94 -18.70
N ASP A 415 36.84 11.26 -18.89
CA ASP A 415 37.13 12.30 -17.91
C ASP A 415 35.92 12.53 -16.99
N GLU A 416 36.12 12.97 -15.74
CA GLU A 416 35.03 13.37 -14.81
C GLU A 416 34.19 14.55 -15.34
N THR A 417 34.81 15.42 -16.12
CA THR A 417 34.15 16.53 -16.82
C THR A 417 34.08 16.25 -18.30
N VAL A 418 32.91 16.10 -18.85
CA VAL A 418 32.66 15.72 -20.24
C VAL A 418 32.77 16.90 -21.18
N SER A 419 33.48 16.71 -22.31
CA SER A 419 33.54 17.65 -23.42
C SER A 419 32.89 17.05 -24.67
N PHE A 420 31.83 17.70 -25.17
CA PHE A 420 31.18 17.27 -26.42
C PHE A 420 32.11 17.31 -27.62
N GLU A 421 33.09 18.26 -27.67
CA GLU A 421 34.10 18.31 -28.72
C GLU A 421 35.01 17.06 -28.70
N LYS A 422 35.46 16.64 -27.49
CA LYS A 422 36.24 15.39 -27.37
C LYS A 422 35.42 14.17 -27.80
N MET A 423 34.13 14.14 -27.48
CA MET A 423 33.23 13.07 -27.90
C MET A 423 33.09 13.03 -29.43
N LYS A 424 32.91 14.17 -30.09
CA LYS A 424 32.86 14.24 -31.57
C LYS A 424 34.16 13.75 -32.20
N VAL A 425 35.31 14.13 -31.64
CA VAL A 425 36.61 13.62 -32.09
C VAL A 425 36.74 12.11 -31.92
N PHE A 426 36.28 11.55 -30.82
CA PHE A 426 36.25 10.08 -30.60
C PHE A 426 35.47 9.33 -31.69
N TYR A 427 34.41 9.97 -32.24
CA TYR A 427 33.57 9.41 -33.31
C TYR A 427 33.86 10.01 -34.68
N ALA A 428 35.08 10.52 -34.93
CA ALA A 428 35.44 11.13 -36.22
C ALA A 428 35.26 10.22 -37.45
N GLU A 429 35.27 8.89 -37.26
CA GLU A 429 35.00 7.90 -38.31
C GLU A 429 33.52 7.45 -38.38
N LYS A 430 32.64 8.00 -37.54
CA LYS A 430 31.21 7.65 -37.44
C LYS A 430 30.34 8.90 -37.46
N ASP A 431 30.27 9.54 -38.63
CA ASP A 431 29.57 10.83 -38.82
C ASP A 431 28.17 10.85 -38.22
N TRP A 432 27.41 9.76 -38.35
CA TRP A 432 26.03 9.68 -37.83
C TRP A 432 25.96 9.76 -36.29
N ILE A 433 27.01 9.38 -35.54
CA ILE A 433 27.06 9.57 -34.08
C ILE A 433 27.47 11.02 -33.77
N ALA A 434 28.43 11.58 -34.51
CA ALA A 434 28.85 12.96 -34.35
C ALA A 434 27.67 13.93 -34.60
N GLU A 435 26.85 13.68 -35.63
CA GLU A 435 25.60 14.44 -35.89
C GLU A 435 24.61 14.37 -34.70
N ARG A 436 24.46 13.20 -34.08
CA ARG A 436 23.62 13.05 -32.88
C ARG A 436 24.13 13.84 -31.67
N ILE A 437 25.45 13.90 -31.50
CA ILE A 437 26.06 14.71 -30.43
C ILE A 437 25.83 16.20 -30.73
N GLU A 438 25.97 16.64 -31.97
CA GLU A 438 25.74 18.00 -32.38
C GLU A 438 24.26 18.42 -32.20
N SER A 439 23.32 17.53 -32.58
CA SER A 439 21.91 17.72 -32.33
C SER A 439 21.63 17.89 -30.83
N LEU A 440 22.18 17.01 -29.98
CA LEU A 440 22.03 17.12 -28.53
C LEU A 440 22.56 18.46 -27.99
N GLU A 441 23.71 18.94 -28.47
CA GLU A 441 24.23 20.26 -28.08
C GLU A 441 23.29 21.41 -28.51
N GLY A 442 22.66 21.26 -29.68
CA GLY A 442 21.63 22.18 -30.16
C GLY A 442 20.43 22.22 -29.25
N ASP A 443 19.93 21.04 -28.88
CA ASP A 443 18.78 20.88 -27.98
C ASP A 443 19.06 21.48 -26.60
N LEU A 444 20.23 21.19 -26.03
CA LEU A 444 20.64 21.74 -24.72
C LEU A 444 20.73 23.28 -24.74
N ARG A 445 21.24 23.86 -25.84
CA ARG A 445 21.25 25.33 -26.00
C ARG A 445 19.86 25.94 -26.12
N ALA A 446 18.92 25.21 -26.72
CA ALA A 446 17.53 25.63 -26.81
C ALA A 446 16.85 25.58 -25.43
N ILE A 447 17.00 24.47 -24.70
CA ILE A 447 16.45 24.28 -23.34
C ILE A 447 16.92 25.37 -22.40
N ALA A 448 18.19 25.77 -22.42
CA ALA A 448 18.75 26.80 -21.54
C ALA A 448 18.03 28.17 -21.64
N ARG A 449 17.25 28.39 -22.70
CA ARG A 449 16.51 29.64 -22.95
C ARG A 449 14.99 29.53 -22.71
N MET A 450 14.53 28.35 -22.31
CA MET A 450 13.11 28.05 -22.12
C MET A 450 12.68 28.30 -20.67
N SER A 451 11.38 28.46 -20.44
CA SER A 451 10.80 28.31 -19.11
C SER A 451 10.77 26.84 -18.71
N PRO A 452 10.66 26.50 -17.40
CA PRO A 452 10.60 25.10 -16.96
C PRO A 452 9.56 24.27 -17.71
N LEU A 453 8.34 24.76 -17.83
CA LEU A 453 7.25 24.09 -18.56
C LEU A 453 7.62 23.84 -20.04
N ALA A 454 8.17 24.83 -20.71
CA ALA A 454 8.54 24.73 -22.12
C ALA A 454 9.71 23.72 -22.30
N ALA A 455 10.66 23.72 -21.38
CA ALA A 455 11.81 22.79 -21.39
C ALA A 455 11.35 21.34 -21.20
N VAL A 456 10.46 21.06 -20.24
CA VAL A 456 9.90 19.71 -20.04
C VAL A 456 9.17 19.25 -21.29
N ASN A 457 8.30 20.09 -21.88
CA ASN A 457 7.60 19.74 -23.13
C ASN A 457 8.59 19.48 -24.30
N TYR A 458 9.64 20.30 -24.41
CA TYR A 458 10.62 20.13 -25.47
C TYR A 458 11.42 18.82 -25.31
N ILE A 459 11.84 18.47 -24.10
CA ILE A 459 12.54 17.20 -23.81
C ILE A 459 11.62 16.04 -24.16
N ARG A 460 10.35 16.08 -23.75
CA ARG A 460 9.38 15.02 -23.98
C ARG A 460 9.12 14.80 -25.47
N GLN A 461 8.71 15.85 -26.18
CA GLN A 461 8.22 15.76 -27.55
C GLN A 461 9.29 16.11 -28.58
N GLY A 462 10.06 17.19 -28.35
CA GLY A 462 11.07 17.67 -29.30
C GLY A 462 12.31 16.77 -29.39
N MET A 463 12.75 16.22 -28.25
CA MET A 463 13.91 15.30 -28.19
C MET A 463 13.50 13.82 -28.26
N GLY A 464 12.21 13.49 -28.28
CA GLY A 464 11.71 12.11 -28.40
C GLY A 464 11.79 11.30 -27.10
N TYR A 465 11.65 11.95 -25.93
CA TYR A 465 11.72 11.24 -24.66
C TYR A 465 10.44 10.42 -24.39
N ASP A 466 9.25 10.89 -24.83
CA ASP A 466 8.00 10.15 -24.70
C ASP A 466 8.03 8.86 -25.56
N GLU A 467 8.59 8.90 -26.77
CA GLU A 467 8.81 7.72 -27.61
C GLU A 467 9.74 6.73 -26.94
N TYR A 468 10.81 7.21 -26.28
CA TYR A 468 11.70 6.36 -25.48
C TYR A 468 10.94 5.68 -24.33
N LEU A 469 10.05 6.39 -23.61
CA LEU A 469 9.24 5.81 -22.54
C LEU A 469 8.31 4.71 -23.06
N ILE A 470 7.69 4.92 -24.23
CA ILE A 470 6.81 3.92 -24.88
C ILE A 470 7.61 2.68 -25.27
N GLU A 471 8.81 2.85 -25.88
CA GLU A 471 9.69 1.73 -26.23
C GLU A 471 10.13 0.96 -24.97
N TYR A 472 10.49 1.68 -23.92
CA TYR A 472 10.88 1.09 -22.63
C TYR A 472 9.73 0.30 -22.00
N ALA A 473 8.52 0.86 -21.97
CA ALA A 473 7.33 0.19 -21.46
C ALA A 473 7.05 -1.11 -22.22
N ALA A 474 7.13 -1.07 -23.56
CA ALA A 474 6.94 -2.26 -24.40
C ALA A 474 7.99 -3.34 -24.11
N PHE A 475 9.27 -2.95 -23.96
CA PHE A 475 10.35 -3.88 -23.60
C PHE A 475 10.13 -4.54 -22.23
N ARG A 476 9.62 -3.76 -21.26
CA ARG A 476 9.37 -4.19 -19.88
C ARG A 476 7.98 -4.82 -19.68
N ARG A 477 7.14 -4.87 -20.71
CA ARG A 477 5.73 -5.32 -20.65
C ARG A 477 4.88 -4.52 -19.66
N MET A 478 5.22 -3.24 -19.48
CA MET A 478 4.48 -2.28 -18.67
C MET A 478 3.46 -1.52 -19.51
N ARG A 479 2.55 -0.82 -18.86
CA ARG A 479 1.64 0.12 -19.53
C ARG A 479 2.38 1.44 -19.77
N PRO A 480 2.47 1.92 -21.01
CA PRO A 480 3.14 3.19 -21.30
C PRO A 480 2.46 4.39 -20.62
N GLU A 481 1.14 4.30 -20.40
CA GLU A 481 0.36 5.34 -19.73
C GLU A 481 0.90 5.68 -18.34
N GLU A 482 1.31 4.67 -17.56
CA GLU A 482 1.84 4.87 -16.19
C GLU A 482 3.14 5.69 -16.19
N LEU A 483 4.01 5.50 -17.18
CA LEU A 483 5.25 6.27 -17.33
C LEU A 483 4.98 7.68 -17.86
N LEU A 484 4.05 7.81 -18.79
CA LEU A 484 3.66 9.11 -19.34
C LEU A 484 2.94 9.98 -18.30
N GLU A 485 2.11 9.39 -17.44
CA GLU A 485 1.48 10.08 -16.31
C GLU A 485 2.53 10.73 -15.38
N THR A 486 3.61 10.02 -15.05
CA THR A 486 4.71 10.59 -14.25
C THR A 486 5.37 11.79 -14.95
N ALA A 487 5.55 11.71 -16.27
CA ALA A 487 6.09 12.83 -17.04
C ALA A 487 5.10 13.99 -17.14
N ASP A 488 3.78 13.72 -17.19
CA ASP A 488 2.73 14.74 -17.15
C ASP A 488 2.69 15.43 -15.79
N GLU A 489 2.75 14.69 -14.68
CA GLU A 489 2.84 15.28 -13.34
C GLU A 489 4.06 16.21 -13.20
N LEU A 490 5.22 15.80 -13.71
CA LEU A 490 6.42 16.65 -13.70
C LEU A 490 6.22 17.94 -14.53
N LYS A 491 5.60 17.82 -15.69
CA LYS A 491 5.26 18.97 -16.54
C LYS A 491 4.31 19.92 -15.82
N GLU A 492 3.28 19.42 -15.15
CA GLU A 492 2.34 20.23 -14.39
C GLU A 492 3.02 20.92 -13.22
N SER A 493 3.92 20.25 -12.50
CA SER A 493 4.69 20.86 -11.42
C SER A 493 5.58 22.03 -11.90
N ALA A 494 6.02 22.00 -13.16
CA ALA A 494 6.82 23.06 -13.77
C ALA A 494 6.01 24.31 -14.21
N ALA A 495 4.69 24.18 -14.35
CA ALA A 495 3.83 25.21 -14.96
C ALA A 495 3.78 26.53 -14.18
N GLY A 496 3.99 26.51 -12.86
CA GLY A 496 3.95 27.69 -11.99
C GLY A 496 5.20 28.55 -11.99
N PHE A 497 6.31 28.12 -12.59
CA PHE A 497 7.64 28.74 -12.46
C PHE A 497 8.10 29.39 -13.75
N LYS A 498 8.76 30.56 -13.60
CA LYS A 498 9.31 31.30 -14.74
C LYS A 498 10.76 30.94 -15.03
N THR A 499 11.53 30.57 -14.00
CA THR A 499 12.95 30.25 -14.10
C THR A 499 13.24 28.86 -13.51
N PHE A 500 14.34 28.25 -13.95
CA PHE A 500 14.79 26.98 -13.39
C PHE A 500 15.18 27.08 -11.92
N ASP A 501 15.80 28.19 -11.51
CA ASP A 501 16.22 28.41 -10.12
C ASP A 501 15.02 28.45 -9.16
N GLU A 502 13.92 29.13 -9.55
CA GLU A 502 12.67 29.12 -8.78
C GLU A 502 12.13 27.71 -8.64
N TRP A 503 12.09 26.93 -9.73
CA TRP A 503 11.57 25.57 -9.72
C TRP A 503 12.45 24.63 -8.90
N PHE A 504 13.79 24.67 -9.05
CA PHE A 504 14.69 23.85 -8.23
C PHE A 504 14.61 24.19 -6.74
N THR A 505 14.48 25.47 -6.38
CA THR A 505 14.25 25.89 -4.98
C THR A 505 12.96 25.26 -4.42
N HIS A 506 11.89 25.24 -5.22
CA HIS A 506 10.63 24.58 -4.84
C HIS A 506 10.81 23.07 -4.68
N ILE A 507 11.52 22.40 -5.59
CA ILE A 507 11.83 20.96 -5.51
C ILE A 507 12.55 20.63 -4.19
N ASP A 508 13.54 21.42 -3.81
CA ASP A 508 14.29 21.22 -2.57
C ASP A 508 13.39 21.40 -1.33
N ALA A 509 12.56 22.45 -1.31
CA ALA A 509 11.61 22.69 -0.22
C ALA A 509 10.58 21.54 -0.09
N TYR A 510 10.09 21.02 -1.21
CA TYR A 510 9.18 19.87 -1.22
C TYR A 510 9.85 18.61 -0.66
N LYS A 511 11.10 18.36 -1.04
CA LYS A 511 11.88 17.23 -0.52
C LYS A 511 12.08 17.32 0.99
N GLU A 512 12.42 18.49 1.51
CA GLU A 512 12.57 18.73 2.95
C GLU A 512 11.25 18.48 3.69
N GLU A 513 10.12 18.90 3.13
CA GLU A 513 8.80 18.66 3.72
C GLU A 513 8.46 17.19 3.77
N LEU A 514 8.71 16.41 2.70
CA LEU A 514 8.50 14.96 2.71
C LEU A 514 9.32 14.26 3.81
N LEU A 515 10.58 14.68 4.00
CA LEU A 515 11.44 14.16 5.06
C LEU A 515 10.88 14.52 6.44
N ARG A 516 10.39 15.76 6.62
CA ARG A 516 9.73 16.22 7.85
C ARG A 516 8.49 15.40 8.16
N GLN A 517 7.63 15.17 7.16
CA GLN A 517 6.43 14.34 7.30
C GLN A 517 6.79 12.89 7.68
N ALA A 518 7.79 12.31 7.06
CA ALA A 518 8.27 10.97 7.40
C ALA A 518 8.73 10.85 8.86
N ALA A 519 9.42 11.89 9.38
CA ALA A 519 9.88 11.95 10.76
C ALA A 519 8.73 12.15 11.78
N GLN A 520 7.71 12.92 11.41
CA GLN A 520 6.59 13.29 12.28
C GLN A 520 5.46 12.26 12.35
N ARG A 521 5.44 11.23 11.51
CA ARG A 521 4.38 10.18 11.46
C ARG A 521 4.04 9.56 12.82
N ARG A 522 4.92 9.63 13.80
CA ARG A 522 4.75 9.02 15.14
C ARG A 522 4.25 9.98 16.20
N THR A 523 4.11 11.25 15.93
CA THR A 523 3.62 12.25 16.89
C THR A 523 2.16 12.57 16.61
N GLU A 524 1.30 12.42 17.64
CA GLU A 524 -0.08 12.89 17.60
C GLU A 524 -0.11 14.42 17.52
N THR A 525 -0.10 14.95 16.32
CA THR A 525 -0.33 16.37 16.08
C THR A 525 -1.76 16.57 15.57
N ASP A 526 -2.44 17.62 16.02
CA ASP A 526 -3.74 18.01 15.49
C ASP A 526 -3.55 18.56 14.07
N ALA A 527 -3.69 17.69 13.07
CA ALA A 527 -3.38 17.96 11.68
C ALA A 527 -4.37 17.25 10.74
N ILE A 528 -4.60 17.85 9.56
CA ILE A 528 -5.41 17.29 8.48
C ILE A 528 -4.79 15.96 8.06
N THR A 529 -5.59 14.91 7.98
CA THR A 529 -5.09 13.58 7.59
C THR A 529 -5.21 13.37 6.09
N LEU A 530 -4.09 13.11 5.44
CA LEU A 530 -3.99 12.68 4.05
C LEU A 530 -3.75 11.17 4.02
N ALA A 531 -4.62 10.41 3.37
CA ALA A 531 -4.53 8.96 3.36
C ALA A 531 -5.05 8.36 2.05
N THR A 532 -4.46 7.26 1.61
CA THR A 532 -5.11 6.44 0.59
C THR A 532 -6.42 5.86 1.13
N MET A 533 -7.39 5.59 0.26
CA MET A 533 -8.63 4.90 0.65
C MET A 533 -8.32 3.58 1.38
N HIS A 534 -7.23 2.90 1.02
CA HIS A 534 -6.77 1.67 1.68
C HIS A 534 -6.30 1.91 3.12
N SER A 535 -5.48 2.93 3.33
CA SER A 535 -4.93 3.26 4.66
C SER A 535 -5.96 3.90 5.58
N ALA A 536 -7.04 4.44 5.02
CA ALA A 536 -8.15 4.99 5.77
C ALA A 536 -9.12 3.92 6.29
N LYS A 537 -9.00 2.65 5.84
CA LYS A 537 -9.85 1.55 6.33
C LYS A 537 -9.77 1.45 7.85
N GLY A 538 -10.92 1.40 8.50
CA GLY A 538 -11.05 1.35 9.96
C GLY A 538 -10.98 2.69 10.67
N LEU A 539 -10.71 3.81 9.97
CA LEU A 539 -10.70 5.15 10.54
C LEU A 539 -12.06 5.83 10.46
N GLU A 540 -12.21 6.92 11.23
CA GLU A 540 -13.44 7.71 11.30
C GLU A 540 -13.08 9.19 11.36
N PHE A 541 -13.71 9.99 10.49
CA PHE A 541 -13.53 11.45 10.45
C PHE A 541 -14.86 12.16 10.29
N PRO A 542 -15.07 13.28 11.00
CA PRO A 542 -16.27 14.12 10.85
C PRO A 542 -16.41 14.72 9.45
N ILE A 543 -15.29 15.07 8.80
CA ILE A 543 -15.26 15.69 7.46
C ILE A 543 -14.30 14.90 6.59
N VAL A 544 -14.78 14.46 5.43
CA VAL A 544 -14.01 13.68 4.48
C VAL A 544 -14.14 14.28 3.08
N TYR A 545 -12.99 14.51 2.44
CA TYR A 545 -12.87 14.79 1.03
C TYR A 545 -12.35 13.56 0.29
N ILE A 546 -12.81 13.34 -0.92
CA ILE A 546 -12.30 12.30 -1.82
C ILE A 546 -11.81 13.00 -3.08
N LEU A 547 -10.50 12.89 -3.34
CA LEU A 547 -9.86 13.46 -4.52
C LEU A 547 -10.00 12.53 -5.73
N ASP A 548 -9.97 13.12 -6.92
CA ASP A 548 -9.84 12.40 -8.19
C ASP A 548 -10.83 11.22 -8.29
N ALA A 549 -12.10 11.48 -7.93
CA ALA A 549 -13.18 10.48 -8.09
C ALA A 549 -13.59 10.39 -9.58
N ASN A 550 -12.60 10.14 -10.45
CA ASN A 550 -12.75 10.04 -11.90
C ASN A 550 -13.21 8.62 -12.34
N GLU A 551 -13.72 8.50 -13.58
CA GLU A 551 -14.12 7.23 -14.20
C GLU A 551 -12.90 6.34 -14.55
#